data_c480b84b95521630f54aeb6fdc9360f1
#
_entry.id   c480b84b95521630f54aeb6fdc9360f1
#
_cell.length_a   1.000
_cell.length_b   1.000
_cell.length_c   1.000
_cell.angle_alpha   90.00
_cell.angle_beta   90.00
_cell.angle_gamma   90.00
#
_symmetry.space_group_name_H-M   'P 1'
#
loop_
_entity.id
_entity.type
_entity.pdbx_description
1 polymer ?
#
loop_
_entity_poly.entity_id
_entity_poly.type
_entity_poly.pdbx_seq_one_letter_code
_entity_poly.pdbx_strand_id
1 'polypeptide(L)'
;MKAFRGQPSIYASAQPADRQAELEVKKIFLNFGGVMALHDVDLTVHTGELVSVIGPNGAGKTSLMNCITGYYHPQKGEILFNGEGVKGHHPHEITRKGIGRTYQNIELFPGMTVLANMLLARHLYCNYSIGKAALFSSSVRKQEVRHRQVLEELIDFLEMQPIRKKPVGSLPYGLRKRVELGRALALEPKLLVLDEPFAGMTLEEKEDMVRFLLELNSAWGQTMILVEHDMSIVMSISQRIMVLNFGERIAEGTPEEIQNHPEVIKAYLGDTVKA
;
A
#
# COMPACT_ATOMS: atom_id res chain seq x y z
N MET A 1 -12.79 10.70 12.79
CA MET A 1 -11.69 10.66 13.76
C MET A 1 -11.85 9.62 14.86
N LYS A 2 -13.04 9.35 15.40
CA LYS A 2 -13.21 8.33 16.46
C LYS A 2 -13.10 6.87 15.97
N ALA A 3 -13.38 6.56 14.72
CA ALA A 3 -13.26 5.20 14.20
C ALA A 3 -11.78 4.78 13.96
N PHE A 4 -10.91 5.73 13.58
CA PHE A 4 -9.47 5.50 13.36
C PHE A 4 -8.59 5.99 14.53
N ARG A 5 -9.06 6.92 15.37
CA ARG A 5 -8.36 7.37 16.58
C ARG A 5 -8.58 6.45 17.80
N GLY A 6 -8.86 5.20 17.56
CA GLY A 6 -9.25 4.25 18.62
C GLY A 6 -8.16 3.82 19.58
N GLN A 7 -6.89 4.03 19.31
CA GLN A 7 -5.80 3.85 20.30
C GLN A 7 -4.60 4.71 19.88
N PRO A 8 -3.92 5.42 20.81
CA PRO A 8 -2.58 5.89 20.53
C PRO A 8 -1.77 4.64 20.13
N SER A 9 -1.04 4.72 19.00
CA SER A 9 -0.25 3.60 18.50
C SER A 9 0.63 3.10 19.65
N ILE A 10 0.25 1.95 20.23
CA ILE A 10 1.10 1.24 21.22
C ILE A 10 2.45 0.84 20.60
N TYR A 11 2.56 0.97 19.28
CA TYR A 11 3.74 0.63 18.50
C TYR A 11 4.66 1.82 18.19
N ALA A 12 4.22 3.07 18.43
CA ALA A 12 5.02 4.26 18.11
C ALA A 12 6.33 4.39 18.90
N SER A 13 6.45 3.68 20.04
CA SER A 13 7.63 3.72 20.92
C SER A 13 8.49 2.44 20.86
N ALA A 14 8.02 1.37 20.23
CA ALA A 14 8.78 0.12 20.14
C ALA A 14 9.76 0.17 18.96
N GLN A 15 10.96 -0.38 19.15
CA GLN A 15 11.89 -0.59 18.03
C GLN A 15 11.31 -1.62 17.06
N PRO A 16 11.62 -1.56 15.74
CA PRO A 16 11.08 -2.50 14.75
C PRO A 16 11.25 -3.98 15.12
N ALA A 17 12.37 -4.32 15.74
CA ALA A 17 12.69 -5.69 16.18
C ALA A 17 11.78 -6.26 17.27
N ASP A 18 11.14 -5.39 18.06
CA ASP A 18 10.24 -5.78 19.15
C ASP A 18 8.76 -5.90 18.69
N ARG A 19 8.47 -5.55 17.42
CA ARG A 19 7.12 -5.58 16.87
C ARG A 19 6.80 -6.94 16.29
N GLN A 20 5.54 -7.35 16.38
CA GLN A 20 5.08 -8.58 15.74
C GLN A 20 5.18 -8.46 14.20
N ALA A 21 5.66 -9.54 13.56
CA ALA A 21 5.64 -9.64 12.10
C ALA A 21 4.19 -9.68 11.59
N GLU A 22 3.83 -8.74 10.74
CA GLU A 22 2.52 -8.65 10.12
C GLU A 22 2.51 -9.34 8.75
N LEU A 23 3.59 -9.16 7.98
CA LEU A 23 3.82 -9.85 6.72
C LEU A 23 5.16 -10.55 6.76
N GLU A 24 5.18 -11.81 6.35
CA GLU A 24 6.40 -12.58 6.14
C GLU A 24 6.38 -13.21 4.74
N VAL A 25 7.34 -12.84 3.93
CA VAL A 25 7.64 -13.46 2.64
C VAL A 25 8.87 -14.31 2.83
N LYS A 26 8.80 -15.63 2.58
CA LYS A 26 9.87 -16.59 2.84
C LYS A 26 10.26 -17.31 1.57
N LYS A 27 11.48 -17.06 1.11
CA LYS A 27 12.16 -17.77 0.03
C LYS A 27 11.28 -17.95 -1.21
N ILE A 28 10.68 -16.86 -1.68
CA ILE A 28 9.81 -16.93 -2.83
C ILE A 28 10.60 -16.98 -4.14
N PHE A 29 10.11 -17.84 -5.06
CA PHE A 29 10.60 -17.95 -6.43
C PHE A 29 9.44 -17.74 -7.38
N LEU A 30 9.63 -16.85 -8.35
CA LEU A 30 8.64 -16.56 -9.38
C LEU A 30 9.29 -16.57 -10.77
N ASN A 31 8.79 -17.44 -11.64
CA ASN A 31 9.23 -17.55 -13.02
C ASN A 31 8.08 -17.32 -13.99
N PHE A 32 8.36 -16.63 -15.10
CA PHE A 32 7.48 -16.50 -16.25
C PHE A 32 8.16 -17.14 -17.47
N GLY A 33 7.74 -18.35 -17.81
CA GLY A 33 8.43 -19.13 -18.85
C GLY A 33 9.92 -19.31 -18.51
N GLY A 34 10.81 -18.78 -19.34
CA GLY A 34 12.26 -18.84 -19.13
C GLY A 34 12.85 -17.67 -18.30
N VAL A 35 12.02 -16.69 -17.89
CA VAL A 35 12.49 -15.50 -17.16
C VAL A 35 12.21 -15.65 -15.66
N MET A 36 13.29 -15.62 -14.87
CA MET A 36 13.19 -15.58 -13.40
C MET A 36 12.92 -14.15 -12.95
N ALA A 37 11.75 -13.92 -12.39
CA ALA A 37 11.32 -12.61 -11.91
C ALA A 37 11.64 -12.38 -10.44
N LEU A 38 11.63 -13.44 -9.61
CA LEU A 38 12.05 -13.43 -8.20
C LEU A 38 12.81 -14.71 -7.89
N HIS A 39 13.92 -14.58 -7.17
CA HIS A 39 14.81 -15.67 -6.80
C HIS A 39 15.20 -15.56 -5.33
N ASP A 40 14.71 -16.51 -4.52
CA ASP A 40 15.00 -16.65 -3.09
C ASP A 40 14.79 -15.34 -2.28
N VAL A 41 13.65 -14.67 -2.53
CA VAL A 41 13.36 -13.37 -1.91
C VAL A 41 12.68 -13.56 -0.57
N ASP A 42 13.25 -12.95 0.45
CA ASP A 42 12.69 -12.84 1.80
C ASP A 42 12.36 -11.38 2.11
N LEU A 43 11.22 -11.14 2.77
CA LEU A 43 10.83 -9.83 3.31
C LEU A 43 9.96 -10.05 4.55
N THR A 44 10.31 -9.39 5.65
CA THR A 44 9.45 -9.32 6.83
C THR A 44 9.02 -7.86 7.04
N VAL A 45 7.74 -7.62 7.30
CA VAL A 45 7.22 -6.29 7.63
C VAL A 45 6.54 -6.38 8.99
N HIS A 46 6.92 -5.50 9.90
CA HIS A 46 6.39 -5.48 11.26
C HIS A 46 5.21 -4.50 11.38
N THR A 47 4.33 -4.77 12.31
CA THR A 47 3.16 -3.92 12.56
C THR A 47 3.56 -2.47 12.83
N GLY A 48 2.95 -1.53 12.11
CA GLY A 48 3.24 -0.10 12.19
C GLY A 48 4.56 0.32 11.57
N GLU A 49 5.21 -0.55 10.78
CA GLU A 49 6.45 -0.25 10.06
C GLU A 49 6.14 0.32 8.67
N LEU A 50 6.96 1.30 8.22
CA LEU A 50 7.01 1.75 6.83
C LEU A 50 8.30 1.22 6.21
N VAL A 51 8.16 0.21 5.36
CA VAL A 51 9.26 -0.42 4.61
C VAL A 51 9.19 0.02 3.16
N SER A 52 10.30 0.48 2.60
CA SER A 52 10.38 0.72 1.16
C SER A 52 11.05 -0.43 0.43
N VAL A 53 10.54 -0.74 -0.76
CA VAL A 53 11.14 -1.70 -1.70
C VAL A 53 11.60 -0.93 -2.93
N ILE A 54 12.91 -0.86 -3.13
CA ILE A 54 13.53 -0.11 -4.21
C ILE A 54 14.35 -1.03 -5.13
N GLY A 55 14.83 -0.50 -6.23
CA GLY A 55 15.67 -1.20 -7.20
C GLY A 55 15.46 -0.67 -8.62
N PRO A 56 16.35 -1.00 -9.55
CA PRO A 56 16.25 -0.62 -10.95
C PRO A 56 14.96 -1.11 -11.62
N ASN A 57 14.67 -0.60 -12.82
CA ASN A 57 13.56 -1.11 -13.63
C ASN A 57 13.79 -2.59 -13.96
N GLY A 58 12.75 -3.39 -13.82
CA GLY A 58 12.87 -4.86 -14.01
C GLY A 58 13.47 -5.61 -12.82
N ALA A 59 13.80 -4.97 -11.69
CA ALA A 59 14.35 -5.63 -10.50
C ALA A 59 13.40 -6.63 -9.81
N GLY A 60 12.11 -6.68 -10.16
CA GLY A 60 11.15 -7.60 -9.56
C GLY A 60 10.19 -6.98 -8.55
N LYS A 61 10.26 -5.67 -8.29
CA LYS A 61 9.42 -4.96 -7.28
C LYS A 61 7.92 -5.21 -7.47
N THR A 62 7.40 -4.94 -8.66
CA THR A 62 5.98 -5.15 -8.98
C THR A 62 5.60 -6.64 -8.92
N SER A 63 6.51 -7.54 -9.29
CA SER A 63 6.31 -8.98 -9.17
C SER A 63 6.16 -9.41 -7.72
N LEU A 64 6.99 -8.86 -6.81
CA LEU A 64 6.88 -9.10 -5.38
C LEU A 64 5.54 -8.60 -4.83
N MET A 65 5.14 -7.36 -5.18
CA MET A 65 3.83 -6.81 -4.77
C MET A 65 2.67 -7.65 -5.30
N ASN A 66 2.77 -8.14 -6.54
CA ASN A 66 1.76 -9.01 -7.13
C ASN A 66 1.67 -10.38 -6.44
N CYS A 67 2.78 -10.92 -5.92
CA CYS A 67 2.77 -12.12 -5.09
C CYS A 67 2.08 -11.86 -3.74
N ILE A 68 2.41 -10.77 -3.06
CA ILE A 68 1.83 -10.39 -1.77
C ILE A 68 0.31 -10.18 -1.89
N THR A 69 -0.15 -9.61 -3.00
CA THR A 69 -1.57 -9.28 -3.23
C THR A 69 -2.35 -10.35 -4.00
N GLY A 70 -1.72 -11.51 -4.30
CA GLY A 70 -2.39 -12.68 -4.88
C GLY A 70 -2.67 -12.61 -6.37
N TYR A 71 -2.09 -11.64 -7.09
CA TYR A 71 -2.14 -11.61 -8.56
C TYR A 71 -1.22 -12.66 -9.17
N TYR A 72 -0.06 -12.92 -8.54
CA TYR A 72 0.86 -13.96 -8.94
C TYR A 72 1.04 -14.98 -7.82
N HIS A 73 1.17 -16.24 -8.20
CA HIS A 73 1.40 -17.33 -7.26
C HIS A 73 2.85 -17.82 -7.43
N PRO A 74 3.73 -17.58 -6.44
CA PRO A 74 5.11 -18.05 -6.51
C PRO A 74 5.15 -19.57 -6.56
N GLN A 75 6.06 -20.13 -7.37
CA GLN A 75 6.20 -21.57 -7.49
C GLN A 75 6.75 -22.20 -6.21
N LYS A 76 7.68 -21.50 -5.51
CA LYS A 76 8.27 -21.95 -4.25
C LYS A 76 8.16 -20.83 -3.20
N GLY A 77 8.30 -21.22 -1.94
CA GLY A 77 8.25 -20.34 -0.79
C GLY A 77 6.85 -20.11 -0.25
N GLU A 78 6.77 -19.27 0.76
CA GLU A 78 5.56 -18.96 1.52
C GLU A 78 5.37 -17.45 1.66
N ILE A 79 4.11 -17.04 1.75
CA ILE A 79 3.73 -15.69 2.15
C ILE A 79 2.72 -15.85 3.28
N LEU A 80 3.05 -15.30 4.44
CA LEU A 80 2.20 -15.31 5.63
C LEU A 80 1.78 -13.88 5.96
N PHE A 81 0.50 -13.70 6.24
CA PHE A 81 -0.05 -12.43 6.73
C PHE A 81 -0.73 -12.67 8.07
N ASN A 82 -0.26 -12.02 9.13
CA ASN A 82 -0.65 -12.31 10.52
C ASN A 82 -0.51 -13.80 10.88
N GLY A 83 0.53 -14.48 10.40
CA GLY A 83 0.78 -15.90 10.62
C GLY A 83 -0.07 -16.84 9.77
N GLU A 84 -0.99 -16.34 8.94
CA GLU A 84 -1.82 -17.14 8.05
C GLU A 84 -1.28 -17.12 6.61
N GLY A 85 -1.19 -18.29 5.97
CA GLY A 85 -0.78 -18.41 4.58
C GLY A 85 -1.74 -17.69 3.63
N VAL A 86 -1.20 -16.90 2.70
CA VAL A 86 -2.00 -16.23 1.66
C VAL A 86 -1.80 -16.82 0.26
N LYS A 87 -0.88 -17.76 0.11
CA LYS A 87 -0.62 -18.44 -1.17
C LYS A 87 -1.87 -19.19 -1.65
N GLY A 88 -2.24 -18.96 -2.92
CA GLY A 88 -3.41 -19.58 -3.53
C GLY A 88 -4.73 -18.83 -3.30
N HIS A 89 -4.73 -17.77 -2.49
CA HIS A 89 -5.89 -16.90 -2.34
C HIS A 89 -6.00 -15.92 -3.50
N HIS A 90 -7.23 -15.60 -3.89
CA HIS A 90 -7.49 -14.55 -4.88
C HIS A 90 -7.32 -13.15 -4.28
N PRO A 91 -7.03 -12.10 -5.10
CA PRO A 91 -6.82 -10.74 -4.61
C PRO A 91 -7.94 -10.21 -3.71
N HIS A 92 -9.20 -10.49 -4.02
CA HIS A 92 -10.33 -10.05 -3.20
C HIS A 92 -10.39 -10.73 -1.82
N GLU A 93 -9.88 -11.95 -1.68
CA GLU A 93 -9.79 -12.68 -0.40
C GLU A 93 -8.66 -12.09 0.45
N ILE A 94 -7.52 -11.78 -0.17
CA ILE A 94 -6.38 -11.12 0.46
C ILE A 94 -6.76 -9.72 0.95
N THR A 95 -7.53 -8.98 0.14
CA THR A 95 -8.07 -7.69 0.56
C THR A 95 -9.00 -7.82 1.78
N ARG A 96 -9.83 -8.85 1.83
CA ARG A 96 -10.67 -9.14 3.02
C ARG A 96 -9.86 -9.50 4.27
N LYS A 97 -8.67 -10.09 4.12
CA LYS A 97 -7.76 -10.35 5.23
C LYS A 97 -7.12 -9.06 5.78
N GLY A 98 -7.14 -7.97 5.02
CA GLY A 98 -6.67 -6.66 5.45
C GLY A 98 -5.45 -6.14 4.68
N ILE A 99 -5.12 -6.66 3.50
CA ILE A 99 -4.10 -6.08 2.63
C ILE A 99 -4.77 -5.17 1.60
N GLY A 100 -4.56 -3.86 1.72
CA GLY A 100 -4.98 -2.86 0.74
C GLY A 100 -3.84 -2.49 -0.21
N ARG A 101 -4.15 -2.09 -1.46
CA ARG A 101 -3.15 -1.66 -2.44
C ARG A 101 -3.62 -0.46 -3.24
N THR A 102 -2.72 0.49 -3.49
CA THR A 102 -2.82 1.44 -4.59
C THR A 102 -2.09 0.86 -5.81
N TYR A 103 -2.48 1.30 -7.00
CA TYR A 103 -1.88 0.81 -8.24
C TYR A 103 -1.06 1.90 -8.92
N GLN A 104 -0.05 1.51 -9.68
CA GLN A 104 0.75 2.45 -10.47
C GLN A 104 -0.12 3.26 -11.42
N ASN A 105 -1.04 2.59 -12.13
CA ASN A 105 -2.06 3.25 -12.94
C ASN A 105 -3.32 3.50 -12.09
N ILE A 106 -3.87 4.70 -12.22
CA ILE A 106 -5.05 5.11 -11.45
C ILE A 106 -6.29 4.31 -11.93
N GLU A 107 -6.77 3.42 -11.09
CA GLU A 107 -7.92 2.54 -11.32
C GLU A 107 -9.22 3.14 -10.73
N LEU A 108 -9.50 4.41 -11.03
CA LEU A 108 -10.71 5.11 -10.57
C LEU A 108 -11.77 5.17 -11.68
N PHE A 109 -13.03 5.22 -11.30
CA PHE A 109 -14.15 5.38 -12.22
C PHE A 109 -14.32 6.89 -12.54
N PRO A 110 -13.92 7.36 -13.74
CA PRO A 110 -13.82 8.80 -14.02
C PRO A 110 -15.17 9.53 -14.02
N GLY A 111 -16.27 8.84 -14.36
CA GLY A 111 -17.62 9.38 -14.33
C GLY A 111 -18.26 9.45 -12.94
N MET A 112 -17.65 8.83 -11.94
CA MET A 112 -18.17 8.84 -10.57
C MET A 112 -17.51 9.95 -9.74
N THR A 113 -18.24 10.43 -8.73
CA THR A 113 -17.69 11.42 -7.78
C THR A 113 -16.59 10.81 -6.90
N VAL A 114 -15.77 11.66 -6.26
CA VAL A 114 -14.77 11.24 -5.26
C VAL A 114 -15.42 10.36 -4.20
N LEU A 115 -16.49 10.83 -3.57
CA LEU A 115 -17.20 10.08 -2.54
C LEU A 115 -17.72 8.72 -3.06
N ALA A 116 -18.25 8.67 -4.29
CA ALA A 116 -18.76 7.43 -4.87
C ALA A 116 -17.63 6.42 -5.16
N ASN A 117 -16.46 6.89 -5.66
CA ASN A 117 -15.29 6.03 -5.85
C ASN A 117 -14.79 5.43 -4.53
N MET A 118 -14.75 6.20 -3.45
CA MET A 118 -14.38 5.71 -2.13
C MET A 118 -15.42 4.75 -1.56
N LEU A 119 -16.72 5.02 -1.78
CA LEU A 119 -17.80 4.16 -1.30
C LEU A 119 -17.76 2.75 -1.94
N LEU A 120 -17.30 2.62 -3.20
CA LEU A 120 -17.14 1.31 -3.83
C LEU A 120 -16.20 0.37 -3.02
N ALA A 121 -15.15 0.89 -2.40
CA ALA A 121 -14.28 0.09 -1.55
C ALA A 121 -15.03 -0.49 -0.34
N ARG A 122 -16.02 0.23 0.18
CA ARG A 122 -16.84 -0.22 1.32
C ARG A 122 -17.79 -1.38 0.99
N HIS A 123 -17.95 -1.73 -0.29
CA HIS A 123 -18.81 -2.86 -0.71
C HIS A 123 -18.35 -4.19 -0.08
N LEU A 124 -17.06 -4.36 0.18
CA LEU A 124 -16.53 -5.56 0.85
C LEU A 124 -17.12 -5.79 2.26
N TYR A 125 -17.60 -4.74 2.90
CA TYR A 125 -18.18 -4.78 4.24
C TYR A 125 -19.71 -4.80 4.24
N CYS A 126 -20.35 -4.82 3.06
CA CYS A 126 -21.80 -4.92 2.93
C CYS A 126 -22.26 -6.38 3.15
N ASN A 127 -22.66 -6.71 4.38
CA ASN A 127 -23.12 -8.05 4.77
C ASN A 127 -24.64 -8.18 4.79
N TYR A 128 -25.33 -7.57 3.82
CA TYR A 128 -26.79 -7.69 3.74
C TYR A 128 -27.25 -8.26 2.40
N SER A 129 -28.29 -9.12 2.46
CA SER A 129 -28.91 -9.63 1.25
C SER A 129 -29.72 -8.53 0.54
N ILE A 130 -29.90 -8.67 -0.78
CA ILE A 130 -30.69 -7.75 -1.61
C ILE A 130 -32.10 -7.50 -1.01
N GLY A 131 -32.74 -8.55 -0.45
CA GLY A 131 -34.03 -8.43 0.22
C GLY A 131 -34.03 -7.53 1.46
N LYS A 132 -32.96 -7.61 2.29
CA LYS A 132 -32.81 -6.70 3.46
C LYS A 132 -32.49 -5.27 3.04
N ALA A 133 -31.74 -5.09 1.94
CA ALA A 133 -31.48 -3.77 1.36
C ALA A 133 -32.76 -3.12 0.85
N ALA A 134 -33.61 -3.86 0.12
CA ALA A 134 -34.88 -3.39 -0.43
C ALA A 134 -35.89 -2.95 0.65
N LEU A 135 -35.83 -3.59 1.83
CA LEU A 135 -36.70 -3.26 2.97
C LEU A 135 -36.14 -2.14 3.87
N PHE A 136 -35.04 -1.49 3.51
CA PHE A 136 -34.41 -0.41 4.29
C PHE A 136 -34.34 -0.70 5.80
N SER A 137 -33.97 -1.94 6.16
CA SER A 137 -33.95 -2.38 7.55
C SER A 137 -33.05 -1.47 8.40
N SER A 138 -33.36 -1.34 9.70
CA SER A 138 -32.58 -0.52 10.63
C SER A 138 -31.11 -0.93 10.71
N SER A 139 -30.80 -2.21 10.49
CA SER A 139 -29.44 -2.74 10.43
C SER A 139 -28.68 -2.26 9.19
N VAL A 140 -29.30 -2.23 8.02
CA VAL A 140 -28.72 -1.70 6.77
C VAL A 140 -28.42 -0.21 6.94
N ARG A 141 -29.40 0.56 7.45
CA ARG A 141 -29.22 1.99 7.70
C ARG A 141 -28.05 2.29 8.66
N LYS A 142 -27.92 1.51 9.74
CA LYS A 142 -26.77 1.67 10.68
C LYS A 142 -25.42 1.39 10.00
N GLN A 143 -25.34 0.37 9.14
CA GLN A 143 -24.11 0.07 8.39
C GLN A 143 -23.79 1.19 7.40
N GLU A 144 -24.76 1.68 6.64
CA GLU A 144 -24.56 2.80 5.71
C GLU A 144 -24.08 4.07 6.41
N VAL A 145 -24.66 4.41 7.57
CA VAL A 145 -24.23 5.56 8.37
C VAL A 145 -22.77 5.39 8.80
N ARG A 146 -22.39 4.19 9.29
CA ARG A 146 -21.01 3.90 9.66
C ARG A 146 -20.06 4.02 8.46
N HIS A 147 -20.43 3.47 7.31
CA HIS A 147 -19.61 3.58 6.10
C HIS A 147 -19.39 5.04 5.69
N ARG A 148 -20.46 5.85 5.74
CA ARG A 148 -20.36 7.30 5.44
C ARG A 148 -19.47 8.03 6.44
N GLN A 149 -19.57 7.72 7.73
CA GLN A 149 -18.71 8.34 8.76
C GLN A 149 -17.23 8.06 8.49
N VAL A 150 -16.86 6.81 8.21
CA VAL A 150 -15.48 6.45 7.84
C VAL A 150 -14.99 7.24 6.62
N LEU A 151 -15.85 7.36 5.59
CA LEU A 151 -15.46 8.09 4.37
C LEU A 151 -15.35 9.60 4.61
N GLU A 152 -16.23 10.21 5.41
CA GLU A 152 -16.11 11.64 5.73
C GLU A 152 -14.83 11.91 6.54
N GLU A 153 -14.46 11.04 7.49
CA GLU A 153 -13.18 11.15 8.21
C GLU A 153 -11.97 11.06 7.27
N LEU A 154 -11.98 10.15 6.28
CA LEU A 154 -10.92 10.03 5.28
C LEU A 154 -10.89 11.23 4.31
N ILE A 155 -12.05 11.74 3.92
CA ILE A 155 -12.16 12.94 3.08
C ILE A 155 -11.60 14.15 3.82
N ASP A 156 -11.88 14.27 5.12
CA ASP A 156 -11.34 15.32 5.98
C ASP A 156 -9.82 15.19 6.11
N PHE A 157 -9.35 14.01 6.45
CA PHE A 157 -7.93 13.71 6.60
C PHE A 157 -7.11 14.02 5.33
N LEU A 158 -7.63 13.61 4.17
CA LEU A 158 -6.99 13.82 2.88
C LEU A 158 -7.32 15.19 2.24
N GLU A 159 -7.98 16.09 2.98
CA GLU A 159 -8.32 17.44 2.54
C GLU A 159 -9.12 17.48 1.23
N MET A 160 -10.03 16.51 1.05
CA MET A 160 -10.82 16.35 -0.18
C MET A 160 -12.25 16.95 -0.11
N GLN A 161 -12.60 17.69 0.97
CA GLN A 161 -13.93 18.31 1.14
C GLN A 161 -14.39 19.11 -0.10
N PRO A 162 -13.54 20.02 -0.66
CA PRO A 162 -13.98 20.88 -1.78
C PRO A 162 -14.29 20.10 -3.06
N ILE A 163 -13.74 18.88 -3.18
CA ILE A 163 -13.84 18.06 -4.39
C ILE A 163 -14.71 16.81 -4.22
N ARG A 164 -15.24 16.51 -3.02
CA ARG A 164 -15.93 15.26 -2.69
C ARG A 164 -17.09 14.91 -3.63
N LYS A 165 -17.76 15.91 -4.19
CA LYS A 165 -18.89 15.77 -5.13
C LYS A 165 -18.49 15.92 -6.61
N LYS A 166 -17.21 16.23 -6.90
CA LYS A 166 -16.74 16.38 -8.27
C LYS A 166 -16.49 15.00 -8.90
N PRO A 167 -16.79 14.83 -10.21
CA PRO A 167 -16.36 13.65 -10.94
C PRO A 167 -14.84 13.52 -10.95
N VAL A 168 -14.32 12.33 -10.67
CA VAL A 168 -12.87 12.10 -10.60
C VAL A 168 -12.16 12.41 -11.92
N GLY A 169 -12.83 12.16 -13.06
CA GLY A 169 -12.27 12.46 -14.37
C GLY A 169 -11.98 13.94 -14.62
N SER A 170 -12.60 14.86 -13.87
CA SER A 170 -12.37 16.32 -13.97
C SER A 170 -11.23 16.82 -13.08
N LEU A 171 -10.63 15.94 -12.25
CA LEU A 171 -9.61 16.35 -11.28
C LEU A 171 -8.21 16.32 -11.90
N PRO A 172 -7.30 17.21 -11.47
CA PRO A 172 -5.86 17.10 -11.71
C PRO A 172 -5.31 15.76 -11.26
N TYR A 173 -4.16 15.37 -11.82
CA TYR A 173 -3.59 14.05 -11.61
C TYR A 173 -3.26 13.76 -10.13
N GLY A 174 -2.61 14.69 -9.42
CA GLY A 174 -2.28 14.53 -8.00
C GLY A 174 -3.51 14.38 -7.12
N LEU A 175 -4.62 15.09 -7.41
CA LEU A 175 -5.86 14.88 -6.69
C LEU A 175 -6.49 13.50 -6.97
N ARG A 176 -6.32 12.94 -8.19
CA ARG A 176 -6.76 11.56 -8.47
C ARG A 176 -5.93 10.55 -7.68
N LYS A 177 -4.60 10.74 -7.55
CA LYS A 177 -3.73 9.92 -6.70
C LYS A 177 -4.15 10.00 -5.23
N ARG A 178 -4.55 11.18 -4.74
CA ARG A 178 -5.09 11.37 -3.40
C ARG A 178 -6.42 10.60 -3.19
N VAL A 179 -7.30 10.61 -4.20
CA VAL A 179 -8.55 9.81 -4.17
C VAL A 179 -8.25 8.30 -4.19
N GLU A 180 -7.25 7.86 -4.95
CA GLU A 180 -6.81 6.46 -4.97
C GLU A 180 -6.31 5.99 -3.60
N LEU A 181 -5.49 6.80 -2.92
CA LEU A 181 -5.09 6.55 -1.54
C LEU A 181 -6.32 6.47 -0.62
N GLY A 182 -7.24 7.42 -0.72
CA GLY A 182 -8.49 7.42 0.06
C GLY A 182 -9.34 6.17 -0.18
N ARG A 183 -9.41 5.68 -1.41
CA ARG A 183 -10.12 4.44 -1.76
C ARG A 183 -9.44 3.21 -1.13
N ALA A 184 -8.10 3.15 -1.14
CA ALA A 184 -7.37 2.07 -0.50
C ALA A 184 -7.55 2.10 1.03
N LEU A 185 -7.50 3.29 1.66
CA LEU A 185 -7.75 3.48 3.09
C LEU A 185 -9.20 3.17 3.48
N ALA A 186 -10.17 3.39 2.58
CA ALA A 186 -11.57 3.05 2.82
C ALA A 186 -11.79 1.53 3.02
N LEU A 187 -10.84 0.69 2.65
CA LEU A 187 -10.80 -0.74 2.97
C LEU A 187 -10.37 -1.01 4.42
N GLU A 188 -10.05 0.01 5.23
CA GLU A 188 -9.49 -0.14 6.58
C GLU A 188 -8.38 -1.21 6.62
N PRO A 189 -7.34 -1.10 5.75
CA PRO A 189 -6.33 -2.14 5.63
C PRO A 189 -5.45 -2.17 6.89
N LYS A 190 -5.01 -3.36 7.28
CA LYS A 190 -3.93 -3.53 8.25
C LYS A 190 -2.59 -3.20 7.59
N LEU A 191 -2.32 -3.79 6.43
CA LEU A 191 -1.16 -3.54 5.59
C LEU A 191 -1.57 -2.77 4.33
N LEU A 192 -0.97 -1.60 4.09
CA LEU A 192 -1.17 -0.79 2.89
C LEU A 192 0.05 -0.92 1.98
N VAL A 193 -0.16 -1.41 0.77
CA VAL A 193 0.86 -1.49 -0.29
C VAL A 193 0.69 -0.31 -1.22
N LEU A 194 1.72 0.53 -1.34
CA LEU A 194 1.75 1.73 -2.15
C LEU A 194 2.71 1.52 -3.34
N ASP A 195 2.17 1.49 -4.55
CA ASP A 195 2.93 1.22 -5.77
C ASP A 195 3.10 2.52 -6.58
N GLU A 196 4.26 3.13 -6.48
CA GLU A 196 4.65 4.41 -7.09
C GLU A 196 3.61 5.54 -6.86
N PRO A 197 3.24 5.82 -5.60
CA PRO A 197 2.17 6.77 -5.31
C PRO A 197 2.53 8.22 -5.69
N PHE A 198 3.82 8.56 -5.83
CA PHE A 198 4.31 9.91 -6.13
C PHE A 198 4.54 10.15 -7.64
N ALA A 199 4.44 9.11 -8.47
CA ALA A 199 4.69 9.24 -9.90
C ALA A 199 3.76 10.27 -10.55
N GLY A 200 4.32 11.19 -11.35
CA GLY A 200 3.57 12.22 -12.09
C GLY A 200 3.01 13.38 -11.25
N MET A 201 3.35 13.47 -9.97
CA MET A 201 2.97 14.56 -9.07
C MET A 201 3.95 15.74 -9.14
N THR A 202 3.44 16.97 -8.94
CA THR A 202 4.27 18.15 -8.68
C THR A 202 4.97 18.05 -7.32
N LEU A 203 5.96 18.92 -7.08
CA LEU A 203 6.68 18.92 -5.79
C LEU A 203 5.72 19.17 -4.61
N GLU A 204 4.82 20.14 -4.71
CA GLU A 204 3.83 20.46 -3.68
C GLU A 204 2.88 19.28 -3.40
N GLU A 205 2.40 18.62 -4.48
CA GLU A 205 1.55 17.43 -4.33
C GLU A 205 2.29 16.25 -3.67
N LYS A 206 3.60 16.10 -3.94
CA LYS A 206 4.45 15.11 -3.30
C LYS A 206 4.63 15.40 -1.80
N GLU A 207 4.89 16.66 -1.43
CA GLU A 207 5.01 17.09 -0.02
C GLU A 207 3.73 16.80 0.77
N ASP A 208 2.56 17.11 0.21
CA ASP A 208 1.27 16.75 0.81
C ASP A 208 1.12 15.25 0.99
N MET A 209 1.44 14.46 -0.04
CA MET A 209 1.33 13.00 0.03
C MET A 209 2.29 12.41 1.08
N VAL A 210 3.54 12.91 1.15
CA VAL A 210 4.51 12.53 2.19
C VAL A 210 3.93 12.81 3.58
N ARG A 211 3.36 14.00 3.79
CA ARG A 211 2.72 14.37 5.06
C ARG A 211 1.60 13.39 5.43
N PHE A 212 0.72 13.04 4.49
CA PHE A 212 -0.35 12.05 4.74
C PHE A 212 0.21 10.67 5.10
N LEU A 213 1.23 10.18 4.39
CA LEU A 213 1.81 8.88 4.67
C LEU A 213 2.52 8.85 6.04
N LEU A 214 3.25 9.90 6.39
CA LEU A 214 3.87 10.01 7.71
C LEU A 214 2.84 10.07 8.83
N GLU A 215 1.74 10.80 8.66
CA GLU A 215 0.67 10.86 9.66
C GLU A 215 -0.05 9.51 9.79
N LEU A 216 -0.32 8.81 8.67
CA LEU A 216 -0.87 7.46 8.68
C LEU A 216 0.03 6.49 9.44
N ASN A 217 1.34 6.56 9.24
CA ASN A 217 2.29 5.70 9.95
C ASN A 217 2.43 6.08 11.42
N SER A 218 2.74 7.35 11.73
CA SER A 218 3.10 7.78 13.07
C SER A 218 1.89 7.92 14.01
N ALA A 219 0.77 8.48 13.53
CA ALA A 219 -0.39 8.77 14.37
C ALA A 219 -1.43 7.63 14.35
N TRP A 220 -1.55 6.90 13.22
CA TRP A 220 -2.54 5.84 13.09
C TRP A 220 -1.92 4.44 13.21
N GLY A 221 -0.59 4.33 13.20
CA GLY A 221 0.12 3.05 13.30
C GLY A 221 -0.05 2.17 12.05
N GLN A 222 -0.33 2.79 10.90
CA GLN A 222 -0.55 2.07 9.65
C GLN A 222 0.74 1.39 9.18
N THR A 223 0.70 0.07 9.01
CA THR A 223 1.79 -0.69 8.38
C THR A 223 1.77 -0.44 6.88
N MET A 224 2.94 -0.15 6.30
CA MET A 224 3.02 0.20 4.88
C MET A 224 4.23 -0.43 4.19
N ILE A 225 4.01 -0.87 2.94
CA ILE A 225 5.07 -1.15 1.98
C ILE A 225 4.99 -0.08 0.89
N LEU A 226 6.10 0.62 0.66
CA LEU A 226 6.22 1.64 -0.37
C LEU A 226 7.15 1.14 -1.48
N VAL A 227 6.66 1.07 -2.71
CA VAL A 227 7.51 0.88 -3.90
C VAL A 227 7.69 2.23 -4.55
N GLU A 228 8.92 2.70 -4.63
CA GLU A 228 9.25 4.01 -5.20
C GLU A 228 10.64 4.03 -5.83
N HIS A 229 10.85 4.97 -6.74
CA HIS A 229 12.12 5.22 -7.40
C HIS A 229 12.70 6.62 -7.09
N ASP A 230 11.91 7.50 -6.44
CA ASP A 230 12.38 8.81 -5.96
C ASP A 230 13.13 8.62 -4.64
N MET A 231 14.46 8.53 -4.74
CA MET A 231 15.32 8.24 -3.59
C MET A 231 15.23 9.31 -2.50
N SER A 232 14.93 10.56 -2.85
CA SER A 232 14.81 11.65 -1.86
C SER A 232 13.62 11.39 -0.92
N ILE A 233 12.50 10.96 -1.49
CA ILE A 233 11.31 10.59 -0.72
C ILE A 233 11.58 9.31 0.09
N VAL A 234 12.08 8.25 -0.57
CA VAL A 234 12.36 6.96 0.10
C VAL A 234 13.25 7.18 1.33
N MET A 235 14.35 7.91 1.20
CA MET A 235 15.29 8.16 2.30
C MET A 235 14.67 9.01 3.43
N SER A 236 13.69 9.86 3.11
CA SER A 236 13.09 10.77 4.09
C SER A 236 11.99 10.13 4.95
N ILE A 237 11.29 9.10 4.43
CA ILE A 237 10.11 8.55 5.13
C ILE A 237 10.25 7.09 5.56
N SER A 238 11.20 6.35 4.99
CA SER A 238 11.33 4.91 5.27
C SER A 238 12.03 4.65 6.60
N GLN A 239 11.51 3.69 7.35
CA GLN A 239 12.20 3.17 8.55
C GLN A 239 13.22 2.11 8.16
N ARG A 240 12.93 1.34 7.10
CA ARG A 240 13.79 0.31 6.55
C ARG A 240 13.57 0.23 5.04
N ILE A 241 14.62 -0.10 4.32
CA ILE A 241 14.63 -0.19 2.87
C ILE A 241 15.15 -1.57 2.46
N MET A 242 14.42 -2.26 1.59
CA MET A 242 14.87 -3.45 0.90
C MET A 242 15.21 -3.10 -0.55
N VAL A 243 16.37 -3.55 -1.02
CA VAL A 243 16.83 -3.32 -2.39
C VAL A 243 16.76 -4.62 -3.18
N LEU A 244 15.99 -4.60 -4.26
CA LEU A 244 15.94 -5.68 -5.24
C LEU A 244 16.78 -5.34 -6.47
N ASN A 245 17.46 -6.36 -7.02
CA ASN A 245 18.14 -6.27 -8.30
C ASN A 245 18.06 -7.63 -9.00
N PHE A 246 17.63 -7.67 -10.27
CA PHE A 246 17.43 -8.90 -11.06
C PHE A 246 16.68 -10.02 -10.31
N GLY A 247 15.65 -9.65 -9.54
CA GLY A 247 14.84 -10.61 -8.80
C GLY A 247 15.41 -11.09 -7.48
N GLU A 248 16.55 -10.61 -7.04
CA GLU A 248 17.21 -10.96 -5.79
C GLU A 248 17.28 -9.77 -4.83
N ARG A 249 17.25 -10.04 -3.53
CA ARG A 249 17.50 -9.03 -2.50
C ARG A 249 19.01 -8.84 -2.35
N ILE A 250 19.52 -7.66 -2.75
CA ILE A 250 20.95 -7.35 -2.66
C ILE A 250 21.34 -6.62 -1.37
N ALA A 251 20.38 -5.92 -0.74
CA ALA A 251 20.60 -5.22 0.52
C ALA A 251 19.28 -5.02 1.27
N GLU A 252 19.39 -4.87 2.59
CA GLU A 252 18.30 -4.47 3.47
C GLU A 252 18.90 -3.74 4.69
N GLY A 253 18.32 -2.60 5.07
CA GLY A 253 18.82 -1.81 6.19
C GLY A 253 18.10 -0.48 6.33
N THR A 254 18.60 0.36 7.21
CA THR A 254 18.18 1.76 7.39
C THR A 254 18.52 2.60 6.15
N PRO A 255 17.86 3.75 5.94
CA PRO A 255 18.20 4.66 4.84
C PRO A 255 19.71 5.00 4.78
N GLU A 256 20.34 5.24 5.92
CA GLU A 256 21.76 5.57 6.01
C GLU A 256 22.66 4.41 5.56
N GLU A 257 22.34 3.17 5.98
CA GLU A 257 23.07 1.97 5.57
C GLU A 257 22.93 1.72 4.07
N ILE A 258 21.74 1.87 3.52
CA ILE A 258 21.46 1.64 2.10
C ILE A 258 22.15 2.69 1.22
N GLN A 259 22.16 3.95 1.63
CA GLN A 259 22.81 5.02 0.89
C GLN A 259 24.31 4.77 0.68
N ASN A 260 24.97 4.11 1.64
CA ASN A 260 26.40 3.84 1.62
C ASN A 260 26.74 2.40 1.17
N HIS A 261 25.73 1.59 0.80
CA HIS A 261 25.94 0.18 0.47
C HIS A 261 26.57 0.02 -0.92
N PRO A 262 27.78 -0.62 -1.04
CA PRO A 262 28.51 -0.70 -2.31
C PRO A 262 27.73 -1.36 -3.45
N GLU A 263 27.01 -2.47 -3.17
CA GLU A 263 26.24 -3.17 -4.20
C GLU A 263 25.03 -2.36 -4.66
N VAL A 264 24.41 -1.57 -3.77
CA VAL A 264 23.31 -0.67 -4.12
C VAL A 264 23.81 0.44 -5.05
N ILE A 265 24.92 1.09 -4.67
CA ILE A 265 25.55 2.12 -5.51
C ILE A 265 25.88 1.56 -6.89
N LYS A 266 26.48 0.36 -6.96
CA LYS A 266 26.80 -0.30 -8.23
C LYS A 266 25.56 -0.63 -9.07
N ALA A 267 24.46 -1.08 -8.46
CA ALA A 267 23.22 -1.42 -9.15
C ALA A 267 22.58 -0.20 -9.81
N TYR A 268 22.65 0.97 -9.17
CA TYR A 268 22.10 2.22 -9.71
C TYR A 268 23.06 2.95 -10.67
N LEU A 269 24.38 2.90 -10.45
CA LEU A 269 25.38 3.53 -11.34
C LEU A 269 25.69 2.66 -12.56
N GLY A 270 25.53 1.33 -12.47
CA GLY A 270 25.80 0.42 -13.58
C GLY A 270 24.85 0.60 -14.78
N ASP A 271 23.64 1.08 -14.55
CA ASP A 271 22.68 1.39 -15.60
C ASP A 271 22.98 2.71 -16.33
N THR A 272 23.74 3.63 -15.72
CA THR A 272 24.13 4.91 -16.32
C THR A 272 25.35 4.83 -17.22
N VAL A 273 26.15 3.75 -17.15
CA VAL A 273 27.38 3.58 -17.98
C VAL A 273 27.11 2.83 -19.28
N LYS A 274 25.89 2.35 -19.54
CA LYS A 274 25.48 1.62 -20.76
C LYS A 274 24.60 2.42 -21.74
N ALA A 275 24.48 3.75 -21.53
CA ALA A 275 23.74 4.63 -22.42
C ALA A 275 24.68 5.41 -23.37
#